data_e4bc72de112d3a8be14ff6df94688dbb
#
_entry.id   e4bc72de112d3a8be14ff6df94688dbb
#
_cell.length_a   1.000
_cell.length_b   1.000
_cell.length_c   1.000
_cell.angle_alpha   90.00
_cell.angle_beta   90.00
_cell.angle_gamma   90.00
#
_symmetry.space_group_name_H-M   'P 1'
#
loop_
_entity.id
_entity.type
_entity.pdbx_description
1 polymer ?
#
loop_
_entity_poly.entity_id
_entity_poly.type
_entity_poly.pdbx_seq_one_letter_code
_entity_poly.pdbx_strand_id
1 'polypeptide(L)'
;MSGYNLTRRDLLKAMGLSAASIALSPGAGFAKKSTGKPNIVFILADDLGFKDVGYHGSKIKTPNIDKLASEGVRLEQFYVQPVCSPTRSSLMTGRYPMRYGLQVGVVRPWAQYGLPLEERTLAQALKEAGYTTAICGKWHLGHLDSKYLPTARGFDHQYGHYNGALNYFTHIRDKGLDWHRDDEPLREEGYTTDLLADESVRLIERHDVSRP
;
A
#
# COMPACT_ATOMS: atom_id res chain seq x y z
N MET A 1 -8.34 -33.24 43.96
CA MET A 1 -8.21 -32.09 43.06
C MET A 1 -9.48 -31.26 43.15
N SER A 2 -9.45 -30.15 43.89
CA SER A 2 -10.62 -29.30 44.11
C SER A 2 -10.79 -28.37 42.90
N GLY A 3 -11.82 -28.57 42.11
CA GLY A 3 -12.16 -27.73 40.98
C GLY A 3 -12.85 -26.44 41.49
N TYR A 4 -12.25 -25.29 41.27
CA TYR A 4 -12.88 -23.99 41.50
C TYR A 4 -13.95 -23.74 40.45
N ASN A 5 -15.22 -23.86 40.85
CA ASN A 5 -16.35 -23.46 40.01
C ASN A 5 -16.50 -21.93 40.04
N LEU A 6 -15.93 -21.25 39.07
CA LEU A 6 -16.12 -19.80 38.89
C LEU A 6 -17.57 -19.52 38.49
N THR A 7 -18.30 -18.72 39.23
CA THR A 7 -19.64 -18.28 38.89
C THR A 7 -19.62 -17.09 37.93
N ARG A 8 -20.75 -16.85 37.21
CA ARG A 8 -20.91 -15.63 36.37
C ARG A 8 -20.67 -14.36 37.16
N ARG A 9 -20.99 -14.37 38.45
CA ARG A 9 -20.80 -13.24 39.37
C ARG A 9 -19.32 -12.97 39.65
N ASP A 10 -18.52 -14.02 39.76
CA ASP A 10 -17.07 -13.92 39.97
C ASP A 10 -16.35 -13.41 38.73
N LEU A 11 -16.82 -13.84 37.53
CA LEU A 11 -16.34 -13.32 36.27
C LEU A 11 -16.63 -11.81 36.10
N LEU A 12 -17.85 -11.38 36.42
CA LEU A 12 -18.23 -9.97 36.34
C LEU A 12 -17.46 -9.10 37.34
N LYS A 13 -17.19 -9.59 38.56
CA LYS A 13 -16.34 -8.91 39.53
C LYS A 13 -14.89 -8.81 39.05
N ALA A 14 -14.34 -9.86 38.45
CA ALA A 14 -12.99 -9.85 37.87
C ALA A 14 -12.87 -8.86 36.72
N MET A 15 -13.89 -8.79 35.83
CA MET A 15 -13.95 -7.82 34.73
C MET A 15 -14.07 -6.38 35.22
N GLY A 16 -14.86 -6.12 36.26
CA GLY A 16 -14.98 -4.81 36.88
C GLY A 16 -13.68 -4.32 37.52
N LEU A 17 -12.95 -5.20 38.20
CA LEU A 17 -11.63 -4.90 38.78
C LEU A 17 -10.58 -4.65 37.72
N SER A 18 -10.61 -5.37 36.59
CA SER A 18 -9.70 -5.16 35.47
C SER A 18 -9.93 -3.81 34.77
N ALA A 19 -11.19 -3.37 34.63
CA ALA A 19 -11.51 -2.07 34.07
C ALA A 19 -11.05 -0.91 34.99
N ALA A 20 -11.15 -1.07 36.31
CA ALA A 20 -10.67 -0.08 37.29
C ALA A 20 -9.14 0.03 37.31
N SER A 21 -8.42 -1.08 37.11
CA SER A 21 -6.95 -1.06 37.09
C SER A 21 -6.38 -0.42 35.83
N ILE A 22 -7.08 -0.47 34.68
CA ILE A 22 -6.70 0.24 33.45
C ILE A 22 -6.87 1.76 33.64
N ALA A 23 -7.89 2.19 34.38
CA ALA A 23 -8.15 3.61 34.64
C ALA A 23 -7.16 4.25 35.62
N LEU A 24 -6.50 3.45 36.47
CA LEU A 24 -5.57 3.89 37.51
C LEU A 24 -4.10 3.67 37.20
N SER A 25 -3.75 3.20 35.99
CA SER A 25 -2.34 3.06 35.56
C SER A 25 -1.74 4.43 35.24
N PRO A 26 -0.75 4.92 36.04
CA PRO A 26 -0.12 6.22 35.80
C PRO A 26 0.76 6.27 34.54
N GLY A 27 0.73 5.24 33.74
CA GLY A 27 1.55 5.10 32.56
C GLY A 27 0.77 4.85 31.25
N ALA A 28 -0.57 4.91 31.26
CA ALA A 28 -1.31 5.03 30.01
C ALA A 28 -1.07 6.44 29.44
N GLY A 29 0.09 6.65 28.86
CA GLY A 29 0.38 7.83 28.07
C GLY A 29 -0.71 7.93 27.01
N PHE A 30 -1.70 8.78 27.24
CA PHE A 30 -2.60 9.21 26.18
C PHE A 30 -1.69 9.75 25.07
N ALA A 31 -1.50 8.98 24.01
CA ALA A 31 -0.83 9.47 22.84
C ALA A 31 -1.44 10.83 22.54
N LYS A 32 -0.63 11.89 22.56
CA LYS A 32 -1.07 13.27 22.32
C LYS A 32 -1.86 13.21 21.03
N LYS A 33 -3.17 13.46 21.09
CA LYS A 33 -4.05 13.38 19.93
C LYS A 33 -3.50 14.37 18.92
N SER A 34 -2.83 13.87 17.89
CA SER A 34 -2.45 14.70 16.76
C SER A 34 -3.73 15.33 16.24
N THR A 35 -3.80 16.65 16.22
CA THR A 35 -4.97 17.40 15.73
C THR A 35 -5.00 17.42 14.20
N GLY A 36 -3.97 16.90 13.54
CA GLY A 36 -3.82 16.81 12.09
C GLY A 36 -4.03 15.38 11.56
N LYS A 37 -4.37 15.28 10.30
CA LYS A 37 -4.39 14.01 9.57
C LYS A 37 -2.96 13.49 9.39
N PRO A 38 -2.67 12.18 9.59
CA PRO A 38 -1.32 11.65 9.41
C PRO A 38 -0.95 11.61 7.93
N ASN A 39 0.34 11.79 7.62
CA ASN A 39 0.89 11.39 6.33
C ASN A 39 0.88 9.85 6.23
N ILE A 40 0.65 9.33 5.03
CA ILE A 40 0.53 7.90 4.77
C ILE A 40 1.52 7.51 3.68
N VAL A 41 2.48 6.64 4.02
CA VAL A 41 3.37 6.01 3.05
C VAL A 41 2.98 4.53 2.96
N PHE A 42 2.52 4.11 1.79
CA PHE A 42 2.14 2.73 1.51
C PHE A 42 3.16 2.10 0.56
N ILE A 43 3.84 1.04 1.01
CA ILE A 43 4.84 0.32 0.22
C ILE A 43 4.27 -1.05 -0.14
N LEU A 44 4.09 -1.31 -1.44
CA LEU A 44 3.65 -2.58 -1.99
C LEU A 44 4.80 -3.24 -2.75
N ALA A 45 5.39 -4.27 -2.17
CA ALA A 45 6.38 -5.09 -2.87
C ALA A 45 5.71 -5.97 -3.93
N ASP A 46 6.33 -6.09 -5.10
CA ASP A 46 5.85 -6.93 -6.20
C ASP A 46 6.68 -8.22 -6.23
N ASP A 47 6.02 -9.37 -6.24
CA ASP A 47 6.63 -10.70 -6.21
C ASP A 47 7.57 -10.97 -5.01
N LEU A 48 7.28 -10.39 -3.84
CA LEU A 48 7.98 -10.68 -2.59
C LEU A 48 7.30 -11.84 -1.85
N GLY A 49 8.02 -12.94 -1.69
CA GLY A 49 7.54 -14.11 -0.97
C GLY A 49 7.64 -13.95 0.56
N PHE A 50 6.82 -14.69 1.30
CA PHE A 50 6.83 -14.71 2.78
C PHE A 50 8.21 -15.00 3.36
N LYS A 51 8.99 -15.88 2.72
CA LYS A 51 10.35 -16.26 3.14
C LYS A 51 11.47 -15.39 2.55
N ASP A 52 11.15 -14.30 1.88
CA ASP A 52 12.16 -13.43 1.25
C ASP A 52 12.60 -12.27 2.15
N VAL A 53 12.01 -12.14 3.34
CA VAL A 53 12.37 -11.11 4.32
C VAL A 53 13.13 -11.70 5.51
N GLY A 54 14.09 -10.94 6.04
CA GLY A 54 15.00 -11.39 7.10
C GLY A 54 14.28 -11.83 8.37
N TYR A 55 13.27 -11.10 8.83
CA TYR A 55 12.50 -11.46 10.04
C TYR A 55 11.68 -12.77 9.91
N HIS A 56 11.54 -13.34 8.71
CA HIS A 56 11.03 -14.68 8.46
C HIS A 56 12.12 -15.72 8.18
N GLY A 57 13.38 -15.36 8.43
CA GLY A 57 14.54 -16.26 8.31
C GLY A 57 15.11 -16.36 6.91
N SER A 58 14.93 -15.36 6.06
CA SER A 58 15.55 -15.29 4.73
C SER A 58 17.07 -15.11 4.85
N LYS A 59 17.79 -15.61 3.83
CA LYS A 59 19.20 -15.26 3.60
C LYS A 59 19.36 -13.92 2.86
N ILE A 60 18.29 -13.41 2.27
CA ILE A 60 18.24 -12.08 1.66
C ILE A 60 18.28 -11.04 2.77
N LYS A 61 19.17 -10.08 2.64
CA LYS A 61 19.29 -9.00 3.64
C LYS A 61 18.22 -7.94 3.42
N THR A 62 17.31 -7.78 4.37
CA THR A 62 16.24 -6.78 4.33
C THR A 62 16.22 -5.91 5.60
N PRO A 63 17.35 -5.24 5.95
CA PRO A 63 17.51 -4.61 7.27
C PRO A 63 16.49 -3.52 7.56
N ASN A 64 16.07 -2.75 6.56
CA ASN A 64 15.08 -1.69 6.74
C ASN A 64 13.65 -2.25 6.90
N ILE A 65 13.31 -3.31 6.17
CA ILE A 65 12.03 -4.00 6.32
C ILE A 65 11.97 -4.69 7.70
N ASP A 66 13.07 -5.35 8.10
CA ASP A 66 13.18 -6.03 9.40
C ASP A 66 13.06 -5.02 10.56
N LYS A 67 13.68 -3.84 10.42
CA LYS A 67 13.55 -2.76 11.39
C LYS A 67 12.09 -2.28 11.49
N LEU A 68 11.45 -2.00 10.37
CA LEU A 68 10.05 -1.60 10.34
C LEU A 68 9.14 -2.65 11.00
N ALA A 69 9.38 -3.94 10.73
CA ALA A 69 8.63 -5.04 11.33
C ALA A 69 8.87 -5.17 12.84
N SER A 70 10.05 -4.78 13.34
CA SER A 70 10.39 -4.81 14.77
C SER A 70 9.80 -3.62 15.56
N GLU A 71 9.63 -2.50 14.91
CA GLU A 71 9.11 -1.25 15.51
C GLU A 71 7.60 -1.07 15.33
N GLY A 72 7.00 -1.82 14.41
CA GLY A 72 5.59 -1.71 14.05
C GLY A 72 4.74 -2.92 14.41
N VAL A 73 3.58 -3.02 13.78
CA VAL A 73 2.66 -4.15 13.92
C VAL A 73 2.83 -5.09 12.73
N ARG A 74 2.99 -6.39 13.00
CA ARG A 74 3.00 -7.44 11.98
C ARG A 74 1.64 -8.10 11.89
N LEU A 75 1.12 -8.23 10.68
CA LEU A 75 -0.14 -8.90 10.38
C LEU A 75 0.17 -10.31 9.84
N GLU A 76 0.24 -11.30 10.70
CA GLU A 76 0.68 -12.67 10.36
C GLU A 76 -0.33 -13.41 9.44
N GLN A 77 -1.56 -12.96 9.36
CA GLN A 77 -2.63 -13.56 8.55
C GLN A 77 -3.20 -12.55 7.52
N PHE A 78 -2.33 -11.72 6.94
CA PHE A 78 -2.70 -10.77 5.90
C PHE A 78 -2.42 -11.37 4.52
N TYR A 79 -3.47 -11.55 3.72
CA TYR A 79 -3.38 -12.18 2.40
C TYR A 79 -3.74 -11.18 1.30
N VAL A 80 -3.07 -11.34 0.16
CA VAL A 80 -3.33 -10.60 -1.07
C VAL A 80 -3.90 -11.52 -2.14
N GLN A 81 -4.28 -11.00 -3.29
CA GLN A 81 -4.68 -11.82 -4.43
C GLN A 81 -3.45 -12.52 -5.06
N PRO A 82 -3.63 -13.63 -5.78
CA PRO A 82 -2.50 -14.45 -6.27
C PRO A 82 -1.68 -13.80 -7.40
N VAL A 83 -2.16 -12.70 -7.99
CA VAL A 83 -1.48 -11.98 -9.08
C VAL A 83 -1.65 -10.46 -8.95
N CYS A 84 -0.83 -9.70 -9.68
CA CYS A 84 -0.62 -8.27 -9.46
C CYS A 84 -1.85 -7.38 -9.75
N SER A 85 -2.52 -7.46 -10.92
CA SER A 85 -3.67 -6.58 -11.19
C SER A 85 -4.83 -6.81 -10.23
N PRO A 86 -5.25 -8.05 -9.90
CA PRO A 86 -6.23 -8.31 -8.85
C PRO A 86 -5.83 -7.75 -7.48
N THR A 87 -4.57 -7.92 -7.05
CA THR A 87 -4.07 -7.37 -5.79
C THR A 87 -4.15 -5.85 -5.78
N ARG A 88 -3.63 -5.20 -6.85
CA ARG A 88 -3.61 -3.74 -6.96
C ARG A 88 -5.01 -3.14 -7.03
N SER A 89 -5.91 -3.79 -7.78
CA SER A 89 -7.30 -3.35 -7.85
C SER A 89 -8.02 -3.49 -6.50
N SER A 90 -7.78 -4.57 -5.76
CA SER A 90 -8.33 -4.75 -4.41
C SER A 90 -7.82 -3.68 -3.45
N LEU A 91 -6.51 -3.37 -3.49
CA LEU A 91 -5.91 -2.31 -2.70
C LEU A 91 -6.53 -0.95 -3.03
N MET A 92 -6.66 -0.64 -4.33
CA MET A 92 -7.20 0.65 -4.76
C MET A 92 -8.68 0.83 -4.44
N THR A 93 -9.46 -0.24 -4.39
CA THR A 93 -10.92 -0.14 -4.21
C THR A 93 -11.42 -0.54 -2.82
N GLY A 94 -10.60 -1.24 -2.04
CA GLY A 94 -11.04 -1.87 -0.78
C GLY A 94 -12.06 -3.00 -1.00
N ARG A 95 -12.20 -3.53 -2.24
CA ARG A 95 -13.20 -4.52 -2.61
C ARG A 95 -12.56 -5.76 -3.24
N TYR A 96 -13.22 -6.91 -3.12
CA TYR A 96 -12.79 -8.12 -3.82
C TYR A 96 -12.91 -7.95 -5.34
N PRO A 97 -11.88 -8.33 -6.13
CA PRO A 97 -11.81 -8.05 -7.57
C PRO A 97 -12.87 -8.80 -8.38
N MET A 98 -13.43 -9.89 -7.84
CA MET A 98 -14.55 -10.60 -8.45
C MET A 98 -15.85 -9.76 -8.55
N ARG A 99 -15.97 -8.69 -7.73
CA ARG A 99 -17.16 -7.83 -7.73
C ARG A 99 -17.23 -6.91 -8.94
N TYR A 100 -16.10 -6.72 -9.63
CA TYR A 100 -15.99 -5.82 -10.79
C TYR A 100 -15.15 -6.43 -11.93
N GLY A 101 -14.92 -7.75 -11.92
CA GLY A 101 -14.42 -8.49 -13.08
C GLY A 101 -12.90 -8.56 -13.24
N LEU A 102 -12.09 -8.10 -12.26
CA LEU A 102 -10.62 -8.15 -12.35
C LEU A 102 -9.99 -9.30 -11.53
N GLN A 103 -10.70 -10.39 -11.28
CA GLN A 103 -10.19 -11.54 -10.50
C GLN A 103 -9.37 -12.53 -11.32
N VAL A 104 -9.53 -12.57 -12.66
CA VAL A 104 -8.94 -13.58 -13.54
C VAL A 104 -7.74 -13.02 -14.30
N GLY A 105 -6.56 -13.09 -13.71
CA GLY A 105 -5.33 -12.67 -14.36
C GLY A 105 -5.09 -11.16 -14.35
N VAL A 106 -4.15 -10.72 -15.17
CA VAL A 106 -3.66 -9.34 -15.18
C VAL A 106 -4.19 -8.55 -16.35
N VAL A 107 -4.22 -7.23 -16.23
CA VAL A 107 -4.46 -6.32 -17.36
C VAL A 107 -3.26 -6.41 -18.30
N ARG A 108 -3.48 -6.95 -19.50
CA ARG A 108 -2.43 -7.18 -20.49
C ARG A 108 -2.00 -5.87 -21.17
N PRO A 109 -0.77 -5.79 -21.73
CA PRO A 109 -0.33 -4.58 -22.44
C PRO A 109 -1.24 -4.11 -23.57
N TRP A 110 -1.98 -5.02 -24.21
CA TRP A 110 -2.93 -4.75 -25.29
C TRP A 110 -4.39 -4.64 -24.83
N ALA A 111 -4.62 -4.68 -23.50
CA ALA A 111 -5.98 -4.63 -22.97
C ALA A 111 -6.60 -3.23 -23.12
N GLN A 112 -7.75 -3.15 -23.76
CA GLN A 112 -8.50 -1.90 -23.91
C GLN A 112 -9.39 -1.58 -22.69
N TYR A 113 -9.20 -2.31 -21.61
CA TYR A 113 -9.87 -2.13 -20.33
C TYR A 113 -8.85 -1.91 -19.20
N GLY A 114 -9.33 -1.43 -18.09
CA GLY A 114 -8.57 -1.29 -16.84
C GLY A 114 -9.48 -1.46 -15.62
N LEU A 115 -9.08 -0.89 -14.50
CA LEU A 115 -9.94 -0.80 -13.33
C LEU A 115 -11.22 -0.05 -13.69
N PRO A 116 -12.41 -0.67 -13.55
CA PRO A 116 -13.68 -0.03 -13.92
C PRO A 116 -13.81 1.38 -13.34
N LEU A 117 -14.33 2.29 -14.15
CA LEU A 117 -14.37 3.72 -13.80
C LEU A 117 -15.36 4.02 -12.68
N GLU A 118 -16.33 3.16 -12.48
CA GLU A 118 -17.34 3.22 -11.41
C GLU A 118 -16.74 2.92 -10.03
N GLU A 119 -15.59 2.23 -10.02
CA GLU A 119 -14.90 1.91 -8.77
C GLU A 119 -14.16 3.14 -8.26
N ARG A 120 -14.55 3.63 -7.07
CA ARG A 120 -13.84 4.70 -6.37
C ARG A 120 -12.51 4.17 -5.84
N THR A 121 -11.42 4.85 -6.16
CA THR A 121 -10.09 4.45 -5.71
C THR A 121 -9.72 5.03 -4.35
N LEU A 122 -8.76 4.39 -3.67
CA LEU A 122 -8.13 4.91 -2.45
C LEU A 122 -7.55 6.32 -2.68
N ALA A 123 -6.90 6.55 -3.82
CA ALA A 123 -6.34 7.86 -4.17
C ALA A 123 -7.44 8.92 -4.30
N GLN A 124 -8.55 8.62 -4.97
CA GLN A 124 -9.70 9.53 -5.06
C GLN A 124 -10.27 9.83 -3.67
N ALA A 125 -10.43 8.81 -2.82
CA ALA A 125 -10.94 8.98 -1.47
C ALA A 125 -10.04 9.86 -0.59
N LEU A 126 -8.72 9.68 -0.70
CA LEU A 126 -7.75 10.49 0.03
C LEU A 126 -7.71 11.93 -0.50
N LYS A 127 -7.74 12.11 -1.82
CA LYS A 127 -7.80 13.45 -2.44
C LYS A 127 -9.02 14.24 -1.99
N GLU A 128 -10.21 13.62 -1.98
CA GLU A 128 -11.45 14.22 -1.45
C GLU A 128 -11.33 14.55 0.05
N ALA A 129 -10.53 13.77 0.78
CA ALA A 129 -10.22 14.06 2.19
C ALA A 129 -9.15 15.15 2.37
N GLY A 130 -8.63 15.76 1.30
CA GLY A 130 -7.66 16.86 1.32
C GLY A 130 -6.20 16.43 1.34
N TYR A 131 -5.90 15.16 1.07
CA TYR A 131 -4.54 14.67 0.90
C TYR A 131 -3.97 15.06 -0.47
N THR A 132 -2.67 15.29 -0.52
CA THR A 132 -1.90 15.23 -1.76
C THR A 132 -1.54 13.77 -2.03
N THR A 133 -1.75 13.29 -3.25
CA THR A 133 -1.64 11.87 -3.58
C THR A 133 -0.58 11.62 -4.64
N ALA A 134 0.31 10.66 -4.41
CA ALA A 134 1.36 10.29 -5.36
C ALA A 134 1.51 8.77 -5.47
N ILE A 135 1.92 8.31 -6.65
CA ILE A 135 2.33 6.92 -6.88
C ILE A 135 3.71 6.90 -7.55
N CYS A 136 4.65 6.19 -6.94
CA CYS A 136 5.94 5.85 -7.54
C CYS A 136 6.01 4.34 -7.76
N GLY A 137 6.14 3.91 -9.01
CA GLY A 137 6.25 2.49 -9.37
C GLY A 137 5.22 1.99 -10.36
N LYS A 138 4.87 0.72 -10.18
CA LYS A 138 3.99 -0.02 -11.07
C LYS A 138 2.50 0.28 -10.83
N TRP A 139 1.77 0.62 -11.91
CA TRP A 139 0.32 0.79 -11.90
C TRP A 139 -0.45 -0.52 -12.14
N HIS A 140 -0.40 -1.04 -13.35
CA HIS A 140 -0.97 -2.31 -13.82
C HIS A 140 -2.49 -2.43 -13.72
N LEU A 141 -3.21 -1.32 -13.86
CA LEU A 141 -4.68 -1.26 -13.81
C LEU A 141 -5.33 -0.62 -15.04
N GLY A 142 -4.62 -0.61 -16.17
CA GLY A 142 -5.06 -0.04 -17.46
C GLY A 142 -4.23 1.16 -17.89
N HIS A 143 -4.02 1.32 -19.23
CA HIS A 143 -3.16 2.38 -19.75
C HIS A 143 -3.42 2.78 -21.20
N LEU A 144 -4.13 1.98 -22.01
CA LEU A 144 -4.36 2.32 -23.42
C LEU A 144 -5.32 3.50 -23.61
N ASP A 145 -6.18 3.76 -22.66
CA ASP A 145 -7.05 4.93 -22.63
C ASP A 145 -6.68 5.77 -21.40
N SER A 146 -6.48 7.06 -21.55
CA SER A 146 -6.05 7.99 -20.51
C SER A 146 -6.93 7.98 -19.26
N LYS A 147 -8.21 7.64 -19.39
CA LYS A 147 -9.15 7.52 -18.27
C LYS A 147 -8.76 6.47 -17.23
N TYR A 148 -7.89 5.51 -17.60
CA TYR A 148 -7.38 4.47 -16.71
C TYR A 148 -6.04 4.81 -16.06
N LEU A 149 -5.38 5.91 -16.49
CA LEU A 149 -4.09 6.31 -15.95
C LEU A 149 -4.17 6.73 -14.47
N PRO A 150 -3.10 6.60 -13.70
CA PRO A 150 -3.09 6.95 -12.27
C PRO A 150 -3.61 8.36 -11.99
N THR A 151 -3.23 9.34 -12.81
CA THR A 151 -3.64 10.75 -12.68
C THR A 151 -5.15 10.93 -12.85
N ALA A 152 -5.76 10.23 -13.80
CA ALA A 152 -7.22 10.18 -13.96
C ALA A 152 -7.93 9.38 -12.84
N ARG A 153 -7.18 8.59 -12.08
CA ARG A 153 -7.69 7.73 -11.00
C ARG A 153 -7.35 8.25 -9.61
N GLY A 154 -7.06 9.55 -9.48
CA GLY A 154 -7.00 10.27 -8.22
C GLY A 154 -5.60 10.59 -7.70
N PHE A 155 -4.53 10.21 -8.40
CA PHE A 155 -3.18 10.63 -8.03
C PHE A 155 -2.88 12.01 -8.62
N ASP A 156 -2.30 12.90 -7.80
CA ASP A 156 -1.81 14.21 -8.22
C ASP A 156 -0.46 14.11 -8.92
N HIS A 157 0.29 13.05 -8.64
CA HIS A 157 1.58 12.77 -9.24
C HIS A 157 1.76 11.27 -9.49
N GLN A 158 2.36 10.93 -10.63
CA GLN A 158 2.75 9.58 -11.00
C GLN A 158 4.18 9.57 -11.52
N TYR A 159 4.97 8.59 -11.08
CA TYR A 159 6.29 8.31 -11.62
C TYR A 159 6.54 6.81 -11.66
N GLY A 160 6.85 6.27 -12.83
CA GLY A 160 7.10 4.85 -13.03
C GLY A 160 6.43 4.28 -14.28
N HIS A 161 5.88 3.08 -14.19
CA HIS A 161 5.40 2.35 -15.36
C HIS A 161 3.96 1.86 -15.23
N TYR A 162 3.31 1.71 -16.39
CA TYR A 162 1.91 1.32 -16.45
C TYR A 162 1.70 -0.18 -16.58
N ASN A 163 2.62 -0.91 -17.23
CA ASN A 163 2.51 -2.34 -17.45
C ASN A 163 3.00 -3.18 -16.27
N GLY A 164 2.87 -4.50 -16.39
CA GLY A 164 3.19 -5.47 -15.34
C GLY A 164 4.68 -5.64 -15.05
N ALA A 165 5.53 -5.36 -16.02
CA ALA A 165 6.97 -5.45 -15.91
C ALA A 165 7.63 -4.66 -17.04
N LEU A 166 8.90 -4.32 -16.88
CA LEU A 166 9.73 -3.70 -17.88
C LEU A 166 11.20 -4.12 -17.70
N ASN A 167 12.06 -3.76 -18.61
CA ASN A 167 13.50 -3.91 -18.41
C ASN A 167 14.00 -2.81 -17.43
N TYR A 168 14.68 -3.20 -16.37
CA TYR A 168 15.07 -2.32 -15.26
C TYR A 168 16.05 -1.19 -15.63
N PHE A 169 16.73 -1.29 -16.78
CA PHE A 169 17.73 -0.31 -17.23
C PHE A 169 17.29 0.47 -18.46
N THR A 170 16.57 -0.18 -19.38
CA THR A 170 16.11 0.46 -20.62
C THR A 170 14.70 1.01 -20.51
N HIS A 171 13.96 0.61 -19.47
CA HIS A 171 12.57 0.97 -19.21
C HIS A 171 11.61 0.58 -20.35
N ILE A 172 12.01 -0.44 -21.13
CA ILE A 172 11.25 -0.92 -22.29
C ILE A 172 10.43 -2.15 -21.91
N ARG A 173 9.20 -2.17 -22.40
CA ARG A 173 8.28 -3.31 -22.39
C ARG A 173 7.74 -3.54 -23.80
N ASP A 174 7.79 -4.78 -24.30
CA ASP A 174 7.21 -5.18 -25.59
C ASP A 174 7.55 -4.22 -26.75
N LYS A 175 8.83 -3.81 -26.84
CA LYS A 175 9.41 -2.85 -27.81
C LYS A 175 8.98 -1.38 -27.64
N GLY A 176 8.20 -1.04 -26.61
CA GLY A 176 7.81 0.32 -26.28
C GLY A 176 8.43 0.82 -24.99
N LEU A 177 8.65 2.12 -24.88
CA LEU A 177 9.01 2.76 -23.62
C LEU A 177 7.80 2.71 -22.70
N ASP A 178 7.98 2.21 -21.47
CA ASP A 178 6.95 2.18 -20.43
C ASP A 178 7.51 2.82 -19.15
N TRP A 179 7.93 4.07 -19.29
CA TRP A 179 8.42 4.88 -18.18
C TRP A 179 7.86 6.29 -18.33
N HIS A 180 7.20 6.80 -17.29
CA HIS A 180 6.39 8.00 -17.38
C HIS A 180 6.55 8.86 -16.13
N ARG A 181 6.42 10.16 -16.30
CA ARG A 181 6.17 11.12 -15.24
C ARG A 181 4.84 11.81 -15.53
N ASP A 182 3.92 11.68 -14.60
CA ASP A 182 2.52 12.03 -14.81
C ASP A 182 1.97 11.29 -16.05
N ASP A 183 1.45 11.94 -17.06
CA ASP A 183 0.94 11.26 -18.26
C ASP A 183 1.93 11.26 -19.44
N GLU A 184 3.15 11.79 -19.20
CA GLU A 184 4.14 11.98 -20.26
C GLU A 184 5.23 10.89 -20.24
N PRO A 185 5.58 10.31 -21.40
CA PRO A 185 6.71 9.39 -21.51
C PRO A 185 8.02 10.08 -21.14
N LEU A 186 8.83 9.44 -20.32
CA LEU A 186 10.11 9.95 -19.85
C LEU A 186 11.25 9.02 -20.27
N ARG A 187 12.27 9.58 -20.93
CA ARG A 187 13.53 8.89 -21.20
C ARG A 187 14.58 9.36 -20.22
N GLU A 188 15.03 8.48 -19.38
CA GLU A 188 16.14 8.72 -18.45
C GLU A 188 16.97 7.46 -18.28
N GLU A 189 18.20 7.62 -17.81
CA GLU A 189 19.11 6.52 -17.52
C GLU A 189 19.10 6.21 -16.03
N GLY A 190 19.19 4.95 -15.68
CA GLY A 190 19.30 4.50 -14.29
C GLY A 190 18.64 3.15 -14.06
N TYR A 191 18.89 2.61 -12.88
CA TYR A 191 18.23 1.39 -12.43
C TYR A 191 16.85 1.74 -11.86
N THR A 192 15.82 1.12 -12.38
CA THR A 192 14.41 1.41 -12.05
C THR A 192 14.15 1.56 -10.55
N THR A 193 14.71 0.66 -9.73
CA THR A 193 14.45 0.67 -8.28
C THR A 193 15.06 1.90 -7.61
N ASP A 194 16.26 2.31 -8.02
CA ASP A 194 16.93 3.50 -7.48
C ASP A 194 16.18 4.76 -7.90
N LEU A 195 15.78 4.86 -9.17
CA LEU A 195 14.99 5.98 -9.68
C LEU A 195 13.65 6.14 -8.93
N LEU A 196 12.97 5.04 -8.64
CA LEU A 196 11.73 5.05 -7.85
C LEU A 196 11.97 5.47 -6.40
N ALA A 197 13.06 5.02 -5.80
CA ALA A 197 13.44 5.40 -4.44
C ALA A 197 13.77 6.90 -4.38
N ASP A 198 14.58 7.40 -5.29
CA ASP A 198 15.00 8.81 -5.36
C ASP A 198 13.79 9.74 -5.56
N GLU A 199 12.88 9.39 -6.48
CA GLU A 199 11.66 10.16 -6.68
C GLU A 199 10.77 10.14 -5.43
N SER A 200 10.64 9.00 -4.76
CA SER A 200 9.85 8.89 -3.52
C SER A 200 10.42 9.77 -2.41
N VAL A 201 11.75 9.76 -2.23
CA VAL A 201 12.45 10.62 -1.27
C VAL A 201 12.24 12.10 -1.64
N ARG A 202 12.42 12.44 -2.91
CA ARG A 202 12.22 13.81 -3.42
C ARG A 202 10.80 14.33 -3.13
N LEU A 203 9.79 13.51 -3.31
CA LEU A 203 8.40 13.88 -3.03
C LEU A 203 8.17 14.11 -1.54
N ILE A 204 8.71 13.25 -0.67
CA ILE A 204 8.60 13.40 0.79
C ILE A 204 9.31 14.66 1.26
N GLU A 205 10.54 14.94 0.77
CA GLU A 205 11.32 16.11 1.16
C GLU A 205 10.70 17.45 0.71
N ARG A 206 10.01 17.44 -0.43
CA ARG A 206 9.36 18.65 -1.00
C ARG A 206 7.90 18.80 -0.61
N HIS A 207 7.39 17.86 0.18
CA HIS A 207 5.99 17.89 0.58
C HIS A 207 5.65 19.12 1.41
N ASP A 208 4.54 19.78 1.07
CA ASP A 208 3.98 20.86 1.88
C ASP A 208 3.37 20.30 3.16
N VAL A 209 4.10 20.43 4.27
CA VAL A 209 3.68 19.90 5.59
C VAL A 209 2.41 20.53 6.15
N SER A 210 1.85 21.56 5.51
CA SER A 210 0.55 22.13 5.87
C SER A 210 -0.62 21.27 5.42
N ARG A 211 -0.37 20.31 4.53
CA ARG A 211 -1.34 19.35 4.00
C ARG A 211 -0.84 17.93 4.29
N PRO A 212 -1.75 16.98 4.51
CA PRO A 212 -1.38 15.56 4.62
C PRO A 212 -1.12 14.94 3.27
#